data_1e5ad510bf40e57fdb31f09692d02cb4
#
_entry.id   1e5ad510bf40e57fdb31f09692d02cb4
#
_cell.length_a   1.000
_cell.length_b   1.000
_cell.length_c   1.000
_cell.angle_alpha   90.00
_cell.angle_beta   90.00
_cell.angle_gamma   90.00
#
_symmetry.space_group_name_H-M   'P 1'
#
loop_
_entity.id
_entity.type
_entity.pdbx_description
1 polymer ?
#
loop_
_entity_poly.entity_id
_entity_poly.type
_entity_poly.pdbx_seq_one_letter_code
_entity_poly.pdbx_strand_id
1 'polypeptide(L)'
;MDNHKVAVLTAAGTGMGADSAKKLASKGFKISILSLSGKGEQLANDLGGIGVTGSNQSENDLKKLIDATLEKWGRIDVLVNSAGHGPRGPVLDLTDEAWQQGMETYFLNVVRSTRLVTPAMQKQKSGVIINISTFAAFEPDAVFPTSAVFRAGLASFTKLFADQYAKYNIRMNNILPGFIDSLPEKDEFKERIPLNRYGKTNEISEVVSFLASDGAAYITGQNIRVDGGITKSV
;
A
#
# COMPACT_ATOMS: atom_id res chain seq x y z
N MET A 1 -2.01 12.58 -27.58
CA MET A 1 -2.19 12.56 -26.14
C MET A 1 -1.12 11.66 -25.55
N ASP A 2 -0.40 12.17 -24.58
CA ASP A 2 0.69 11.43 -23.91
C ASP A 2 0.08 10.23 -23.18
N ASN A 3 0.44 9.00 -23.59
CA ASN A 3 -0.25 7.77 -23.16
C ASN A 3 0.41 7.18 -21.89
N HIS A 4 0.95 8.02 -21.00
CA HIS A 4 1.59 7.55 -19.77
C HIS A 4 0.55 7.13 -18.73
N LYS A 5 0.76 5.95 -18.14
CA LYS A 5 0.03 5.53 -16.93
C LYS A 5 0.49 6.35 -15.72
N VAL A 6 -0.41 6.58 -14.77
CA VAL A 6 -0.19 7.40 -13.58
C VAL A 6 -0.37 6.56 -12.32
N ALA A 7 0.61 6.63 -11.41
CA ALA A 7 0.56 5.97 -10.11
C ALA A 7 0.54 6.98 -8.96
N VAL A 8 -0.41 6.82 -8.06
CA VAL A 8 -0.50 7.54 -6.78
C VAL A 8 -0.03 6.61 -5.67
N LEU A 9 0.88 7.08 -4.82
CA LEU A 9 1.41 6.31 -3.70
C LEU A 9 1.26 7.09 -2.39
N THR A 10 0.71 6.44 -1.36
CA THR A 10 0.54 7.05 -0.03
C THR A 10 1.58 6.51 0.95
N ALA A 11 2.02 7.34 1.90
CA ALA A 11 3.08 7.04 2.87
C ALA A 11 4.38 6.50 2.21
N ALA A 12 4.74 7.04 1.03
CA ALA A 12 5.78 6.52 0.17
C ALA A 12 7.07 7.37 0.15
N GLY A 13 7.39 8.02 1.27
CA GLY A 13 8.63 8.81 1.39
C GLY A 13 9.88 7.97 1.64
N THR A 14 9.74 6.73 2.12
CA THR A 14 10.85 5.81 2.46
C THR A 14 10.41 4.35 2.30
N GLY A 15 11.36 3.41 2.44
CA GLY A 15 11.10 1.97 2.50
C GLY A 15 10.34 1.41 1.29
N MET A 16 9.46 0.45 1.53
CA MET A 16 8.71 -0.24 0.48
C MET A 16 7.91 0.70 -0.44
N GLY A 17 7.31 1.77 0.12
CA GLY A 17 6.56 2.76 -0.66
C GLY A 17 7.46 3.55 -1.61
N ALA A 18 8.61 4.02 -1.14
CA ALA A 18 9.57 4.75 -1.96
C ALA A 18 10.16 3.88 -3.08
N ASP A 19 10.52 2.62 -2.78
CA ASP A 19 11.02 1.71 -3.80
C ASP A 19 9.94 1.33 -4.83
N SER A 20 8.69 1.21 -4.39
CA SER A 20 7.55 1.03 -5.30
C SER A 20 7.39 2.23 -6.24
N ALA A 21 7.57 3.48 -5.74
CA ALA A 21 7.52 4.67 -6.57
C ALA A 21 8.64 4.68 -7.62
N LYS A 22 9.90 4.41 -7.21
CA LYS A 22 11.04 4.29 -8.13
C LYS A 22 10.83 3.20 -9.17
N LYS A 23 10.33 2.04 -8.75
CA LYS A 23 10.08 0.91 -9.64
C LYS A 23 9.01 1.23 -10.69
N LEU A 24 7.88 1.81 -10.29
CA LEU A 24 6.83 2.22 -11.22
C LEU A 24 7.31 3.33 -12.17
N ALA A 25 8.09 4.30 -11.66
CA ALA A 25 8.72 5.32 -12.51
C ALA A 25 9.63 4.70 -13.59
N SER A 26 10.45 3.70 -13.23
CA SER A 26 11.31 2.97 -14.19
C SER A 26 10.52 2.19 -15.24
N LYS A 27 9.23 1.93 -15.00
CA LYS A 27 8.28 1.33 -15.94
C LYS A 27 7.48 2.36 -16.75
N GLY A 28 7.84 3.64 -16.64
CA GLY A 28 7.23 4.73 -17.41
C GLY A 28 5.97 5.35 -16.78
N PHE A 29 5.65 5.01 -15.53
CA PHE A 29 4.54 5.67 -14.83
C PHE A 29 4.93 7.09 -14.43
N LYS A 30 4.00 8.03 -14.54
CA LYS A 30 4.04 9.32 -13.82
C LYS A 30 3.70 9.07 -12.37
N ILE A 31 4.41 9.73 -11.45
CA ILE A 31 4.37 9.42 -10.02
C ILE A 31 3.79 10.58 -9.23
N SER A 32 2.82 10.27 -8.35
CA SER A 32 2.34 11.18 -7.31
C SER A 32 2.55 10.55 -5.94
N ILE A 33 3.14 11.31 -4.99
CA ILE A 33 3.49 10.79 -3.64
C ILE A 33 2.90 11.68 -2.56
N LEU A 34 2.22 11.05 -1.59
CA LEU A 34 1.88 11.64 -0.29
C LEU A 34 2.76 11.01 0.80
N SER A 35 3.40 11.83 1.62
CA SER A 35 4.08 11.37 2.82
C SER A 35 4.15 12.45 3.89
N LEU A 36 4.21 12.06 5.17
CA LEU A 36 4.32 12.98 6.30
C LEU A 36 5.61 13.79 6.29
N SER A 37 6.68 13.27 5.70
CA SER A 37 7.96 13.94 5.62
C SER A 37 8.21 14.50 4.23
N GLY A 38 8.95 15.58 4.11
CA GLY A 38 9.38 16.16 2.83
C GLY A 38 10.17 15.20 1.93
N LYS A 39 10.57 14.03 2.43
CA LYS A 39 11.28 13.00 1.63
C LYS A 39 10.43 12.47 0.47
N GLY A 40 9.11 12.33 0.66
CA GLY A 40 8.22 11.90 -0.42
C GLY A 40 8.07 12.96 -1.49
N GLU A 41 7.99 14.22 -1.11
CA GLU A 41 7.94 15.35 -2.04
C GLU A 41 9.25 15.48 -2.84
N GLN A 42 10.39 15.36 -2.16
CA GLN A 42 11.70 15.33 -2.82
C GLN A 42 11.80 14.18 -3.81
N LEU A 43 11.44 12.95 -3.40
CA LEU A 43 11.47 11.78 -4.27
C LEU A 43 10.55 11.97 -5.50
N ALA A 44 9.36 12.51 -5.31
CA ALA A 44 8.45 12.79 -6.43
C ALA A 44 9.07 13.79 -7.42
N ASN A 45 9.70 14.86 -6.92
CA ASN A 45 10.38 15.85 -7.75
C ASN A 45 11.55 15.20 -8.53
N ASP A 46 12.35 14.37 -7.89
CA ASP A 46 13.47 13.64 -8.53
C ASP A 46 12.98 12.72 -9.65
N LEU A 47 11.77 12.20 -9.52
CA LEU A 47 11.10 11.35 -10.53
C LEU A 47 10.27 12.16 -11.56
N GLY A 48 10.31 13.49 -11.52
CA GLY A 48 9.52 14.36 -12.41
C GLY A 48 8.01 14.31 -12.16
N GLY A 49 7.63 13.96 -10.95
CA GLY A 49 6.25 13.71 -10.52
C GLY A 49 5.59 14.86 -9.76
N ILE A 50 4.68 14.53 -8.85
CA ILE A 50 4.00 15.41 -7.90
C ILE A 50 4.23 14.88 -6.49
N GLY A 51 4.69 15.71 -5.57
CA GLY A 51 4.78 15.39 -4.15
C GLY A 51 3.89 16.30 -3.32
N VAL A 52 3.28 15.73 -2.29
CA VAL A 52 2.54 16.46 -1.26
C VAL A 52 3.02 15.99 0.11
N THR A 53 3.47 16.92 0.93
CA THR A 53 3.74 16.66 2.34
C THR A 53 2.43 16.70 3.10
N GLY A 54 2.06 15.58 3.74
CA GLY A 54 0.79 15.41 4.44
C GLY A 54 0.57 13.99 4.93
N SER A 55 -0.55 13.80 5.64
CA SER A 55 -0.92 12.51 6.25
C SER A 55 -1.88 11.72 5.36
N ASN A 56 -1.63 10.42 5.19
CA ASN A 56 -2.58 9.50 4.55
C ASN A 56 -3.81 9.19 5.44
N GLN A 57 -3.83 9.68 6.67
CA GLN A 57 -5.01 9.65 7.56
C GLN A 57 -5.90 10.89 7.38
N SER A 58 -5.36 11.96 6.77
CA SER A 58 -6.09 13.19 6.46
C SER A 58 -6.77 13.08 5.09
N GLU A 59 -8.09 13.13 5.07
CA GLU A 59 -8.86 13.14 3.82
C GLU A 59 -8.52 14.37 2.96
N ASN A 60 -8.26 15.52 3.60
CA ASN A 60 -7.89 16.75 2.90
C ASN A 60 -6.54 16.62 2.19
N ASP A 61 -5.54 16.00 2.84
CA ASP A 61 -4.21 15.81 2.23
C ASP A 61 -4.26 14.80 1.10
N LEU A 62 -5.02 13.71 1.27
CA LEU A 62 -5.29 12.74 0.21
C LEU A 62 -5.98 13.40 -0.98
N LYS A 63 -7.02 14.19 -0.72
CA LYS A 63 -7.75 14.92 -1.76
C LYS A 63 -6.84 15.88 -2.51
N LYS A 64 -6.01 16.65 -1.79
CA LYS A 64 -5.03 17.57 -2.40
C LYS A 64 -4.10 16.86 -3.39
N LEU A 65 -3.54 15.70 -3.02
CA LEU A 65 -2.69 14.91 -3.92
C LEU A 65 -3.46 14.42 -5.14
N ILE A 66 -4.67 13.87 -4.93
CA ILE A 66 -5.48 13.26 -5.99
C ILE A 66 -5.97 14.32 -6.96
N ASP A 67 -6.45 15.47 -6.47
CA ASP A 67 -6.87 16.60 -7.31
C ASP A 67 -5.71 17.12 -8.16
N ALA A 68 -4.54 17.36 -7.57
CA ALA A 68 -3.34 17.81 -8.31
C ALA A 68 -2.91 16.78 -9.36
N THR A 69 -3.06 15.48 -9.06
CA THR A 69 -2.77 14.40 -10.01
C THR A 69 -3.72 14.41 -11.20
N LEU A 70 -5.01 14.52 -10.93
CA LEU A 70 -6.04 14.57 -11.97
C LEU A 70 -5.97 15.87 -12.79
N GLU A 71 -5.66 16.99 -12.16
CA GLU A 71 -5.46 18.26 -12.86
C GLU A 71 -4.29 18.18 -13.85
N LYS A 72 -3.16 17.61 -13.43
CA LYS A 72 -1.94 17.54 -14.26
C LYS A 72 -2.02 16.49 -15.37
N TRP A 73 -2.60 15.31 -15.11
CA TRP A 73 -2.55 14.17 -16.04
C TRP A 73 -3.92 13.60 -16.45
N GLY A 74 -5.01 14.03 -15.82
CA GLY A 74 -6.37 13.63 -16.17
C GLY A 74 -6.74 12.19 -15.87
N ARG A 75 -5.83 11.43 -15.21
CA ARG A 75 -6.01 10.00 -14.96
C ARG A 75 -5.26 9.49 -13.74
N ILE A 76 -5.72 8.36 -13.20
CA ILE A 76 -5.02 7.57 -12.16
C ILE A 76 -5.19 6.10 -12.53
N ASP A 77 -4.10 5.40 -12.82
CA ASP A 77 -4.12 4.00 -13.22
C ASP A 77 -3.80 3.05 -12.07
N VAL A 78 -2.95 3.49 -11.14
CA VAL A 78 -2.52 2.70 -10.00
C VAL A 78 -2.61 3.54 -8.72
N LEU A 79 -3.17 2.95 -7.66
CA LEU A 79 -3.05 3.44 -6.30
C LEU A 79 -2.26 2.41 -5.48
N VAL A 80 -1.16 2.83 -4.84
CA VAL A 80 -0.42 2.02 -3.88
C VAL A 80 -0.60 2.60 -2.49
N ASN A 81 -1.29 1.89 -1.63
CA ASN A 81 -1.47 2.25 -0.24
C ASN A 81 -0.37 1.62 0.61
N SER A 82 0.39 2.45 1.30
CA SER A 82 1.31 2.05 2.35
C SER A 82 0.96 2.75 3.65
N ALA A 83 1.55 2.31 4.76
CA ALA A 83 1.31 2.90 6.07
C ALA A 83 2.59 2.84 6.92
N GLY A 84 2.68 3.75 7.87
CA GLY A 84 3.66 3.68 8.96
C GLY A 84 3.28 2.62 9.99
N HIS A 85 3.84 2.75 11.18
CA HIS A 85 3.56 1.86 12.31
C HIS A 85 2.51 2.47 13.23
N GLY A 86 1.53 1.67 13.62
CA GLY A 86 0.55 2.00 14.63
C GLY A 86 0.97 1.55 16.04
N PRO A 87 0.10 1.75 17.03
CA PRO A 87 0.33 1.38 18.42
C PRO A 87 0.62 -0.12 18.59
N ARG A 88 1.48 -0.41 19.56
CA ARG A 88 1.90 -1.77 19.96
C ARG A 88 1.79 -1.91 21.46
N GLY A 89 1.59 -3.13 21.93
CA GLY A 89 1.51 -3.46 23.36
C GLY A 89 0.68 -4.71 23.59
N PRO A 90 0.56 -5.21 24.83
CA PRO A 90 -0.37 -6.28 25.18
C PRO A 90 -1.79 -5.90 24.80
N VAL A 91 -2.56 -6.88 24.30
CA VAL A 91 -3.87 -6.65 23.65
C VAL A 91 -4.86 -5.88 24.55
N LEU A 92 -4.90 -6.21 25.84
CA LEU A 92 -5.83 -5.59 26.78
C LEU A 92 -5.28 -4.31 27.44
N ASP A 93 -4.00 -4.00 27.27
CA ASP A 93 -3.38 -2.77 27.78
C ASP A 93 -3.47 -1.62 26.76
N LEU A 94 -3.83 -1.93 25.51
CA LEU A 94 -4.08 -0.91 24.50
C LEU A 94 -5.38 -0.18 24.80
N THR A 95 -5.30 1.16 24.94
CA THR A 95 -6.47 2.01 25.17
C THR A 95 -7.37 2.08 23.93
N ASP A 96 -8.60 2.57 24.11
CA ASP A 96 -9.52 2.79 22.98
C ASP A 96 -8.94 3.76 21.95
N GLU A 97 -8.20 4.78 22.38
CA GLU A 97 -7.51 5.73 21.48
C GLU A 97 -6.40 5.01 20.66
N ALA A 98 -5.67 4.09 21.29
CA ALA A 98 -4.67 3.29 20.59
C ALA A 98 -5.31 2.38 19.53
N TRP A 99 -6.46 1.77 19.84
CA TRP A 99 -7.24 1.01 18.86
C TRP A 99 -7.76 1.90 17.73
N GLN A 100 -8.31 3.07 18.04
CA GLN A 100 -8.76 4.04 17.03
C GLN A 100 -7.60 4.48 16.13
N GLN A 101 -6.44 4.80 16.72
CA GLN A 101 -5.23 5.13 15.96
C GLN A 101 -4.77 3.99 15.06
N GLY A 102 -4.88 2.74 15.51
CA GLY A 102 -4.62 1.55 14.71
C GLY A 102 -5.55 1.44 13.50
N MET A 103 -6.86 1.69 13.71
CA MET A 103 -7.86 1.71 12.64
C MET A 103 -7.56 2.80 11.60
N GLU A 104 -7.22 4.01 12.03
CA GLU A 104 -6.81 5.12 11.15
C GLU A 104 -5.58 4.76 10.33
N THR A 105 -4.58 4.16 10.98
CA THR A 105 -3.28 3.85 10.35
C THR A 105 -3.38 2.72 9.33
N TYR A 106 -4.20 1.69 9.58
CA TYR A 106 -4.13 0.44 8.82
C TYR A 106 -5.35 0.12 7.97
N PHE A 107 -6.47 0.79 8.21
CA PHE A 107 -7.74 0.51 7.53
C PHE A 107 -8.35 1.76 6.87
N LEU A 108 -8.66 2.80 7.64
CA LEU A 108 -9.38 3.96 7.12
C LEU A 108 -8.54 4.78 6.12
N ASN A 109 -7.21 4.80 6.24
CA ASN A 109 -6.33 5.38 5.25
C ASN A 109 -6.55 4.78 3.85
N VAL A 110 -6.72 3.45 3.76
CA VAL A 110 -7.00 2.73 2.51
C VAL A 110 -8.41 3.01 2.02
N VAL A 111 -9.41 2.99 2.91
CA VAL A 111 -10.81 3.27 2.55
C VAL A 111 -10.94 4.67 1.95
N ARG A 112 -10.33 5.70 2.57
CA ARG A 112 -10.39 7.09 2.09
C ARG A 112 -9.71 7.27 0.74
N SER A 113 -8.48 6.82 0.59
CA SER A 113 -7.74 6.93 -0.67
C SER A 113 -8.46 6.19 -1.81
N THR A 114 -8.96 4.98 -1.54
CA THR A 114 -9.75 4.19 -2.48
C THR A 114 -11.00 4.93 -2.92
N ARG A 115 -11.77 5.50 -1.98
CA ARG A 115 -12.98 6.28 -2.27
C ARG A 115 -12.69 7.46 -3.20
N LEU A 116 -11.58 8.14 -3.01
CA LEU A 116 -11.20 9.31 -3.79
C LEU A 116 -10.75 8.97 -5.22
N VAL A 117 -10.04 7.86 -5.44
CA VAL A 117 -9.56 7.49 -6.79
C VAL A 117 -10.59 6.73 -7.62
N THR A 118 -11.51 5.99 -6.97
CA THR A 118 -12.45 5.09 -7.66
C THR A 118 -13.31 5.79 -8.72
N PRO A 119 -13.84 7.01 -8.53
CA PRO A 119 -14.63 7.68 -9.58
C PRO A 119 -13.85 7.91 -10.87
N ALA A 120 -12.56 8.30 -10.79
CA ALA A 120 -11.71 8.46 -11.95
C ALA A 120 -11.45 7.11 -12.65
N MET A 121 -11.13 6.06 -11.89
CA MET A 121 -10.92 4.72 -12.41
C MET A 121 -12.18 4.14 -13.07
N GLN A 122 -13.38 4.38 -12.50
CA GLN A 122 -14.65 3.97 -13.10
C GLN A 122 -14.89 4.67 -14.46
N LYS A 123 -14.62 5.98 -14.54
CA LYS A 123 -14.72 6.73 -15.80
C LYS A 123 -13.74 6.22 -16.84
N GLN A 124 -12.54 5.83 -16.42
CA GLN A 124 -11.51 5.23 -17.26
C GLN A 124 -11.82 3.79 -17.69
N LYS A 125 -12.72 3.10 -16.97
CA LYS A 125 -12.96 1.65 -17.06
C LYS A 125 -11.67 0.83 -16.89
N SER A 126 -10.81 1.29 -16.02
CA SER A 126 -9.51 0.66 -15.71
C SER A 126 -8.93 1.24 -14.43
N GLY A 127 -8.35 0.41 -13.59
CA GLY A 127 -7.65 0.81 -12.39
C GLY A 127 -7.05 -0.36 -11.63
N VAL A 128 -6.00 -0.10 -10.87
CA VAL A 128 -5.37 -1.08 -9.99
C VAL A 128 -5.11 -0.46 -8.63
N ILE A 129 -5.59 -1.10 -7.57
CA ILE A 129 -5.32 -0.72 -6.19
C ILE A 129 -4.50 -1.82 -5.53
N ILE A 130 -3.38 -1.44 -4.93
CA ILE A 130 -2.44 -2.35 -4.27
C ILE A 130 -2.23 -1.85 -2.86
N ASN A 131 -2.52 -2.70 -1.88
CA ASN A 131 -2.32 -2.37 -0.48
C ASN A 131 -1.10 -3.12 0.07
N ILE A 132 -0.09 -2.42 0.58
CA ILE A 132 1.01 -3.02 1.31
C ILE A 132 0.53 -3.31 2.73
N SER A 133 0.16 -4.56 2.97
CA SER A 133 -0.42 -5.10 4.20
C SER A 133 0.64 -5.77 5.09
N THR A 134 0.37 -6.96 5.63
CA THR A 134 1.28 -7.76 6.46
C THR A 134 0.89 -9.23 6.46
N PHE A 135 1.85 -10.14 6.65
CA PHE A 135 1.58 -11.55 6.89
C PHE A 135 0.71 -11.77 8.14
N ALA A 136 0.85 -10.89 9.14
CA ALA A 136 0.11 -10.96 10.41
C ALA A 136 -1.41 -10.74 10.25
N ALA A 137 -1.90 -10.41 9.07
CA ALA A 137 -3.35 -10.37 8.78
C ALA A 137 -4.01 -11.76 8.86
N PHE A 138 -3.27 -12.83 8.62
CA PHE A 138 -3.74 -14.21 8.65
C PHE A 138 -3.08 -15.07 9.75
N GLU A 139 -1.89 -14.73 10.19
CA GLU A 139 -1.22 -15.31 11.35
C GLU A 139 -0.89 -14.19 12.34
N PRO A 140 -1.87 -13.80 13.19
CA PRO A 140 -1.71 -12.70 14.13
C PRO A 140 -0.48 -12.87 15.02
N ASP A 141 0.32 -11.82 15.11
CA ASP A 141 1.51 -11.76 15.95
C ASP A 141 1.26 -10.76 17.10
N ALA A 142 1.47 -11.20 18.33
CA ALA A 142 1.26 -10.39 19.53
C ALA A 142 2.13 -9.11 19.55
N VAL A 143 3.21 -9.07 18.77
CA VAL A 143 4.06 -7.86 18.61
C VAL A 143 3.33 -6.76 17.83
N PHE A 144 2.31 -7.11 17.01
CA PHE A 144 1.64 -6.18 16.11
C PHE A 144 0.11 -6.24 16.20
N PRO A 145 -0.52 -6.11 17.39
CA PRO A 145 -1.93 -6.42 17.58
C PRO A 145 -2.86 -5.55 16.74
N THR A 146 -2.70 -4.23 16.74
CA THR A 146 -3.54 -3.33 15.94
C THR A 146 -3.37 -3.56 14.45
N SER A 147 -2.13 -3.83 14.00
CA SER A 147 -1.84 -4.15 12.61
C SER A 147 -2.52 -5.46 12.19
N ALA A 148 -2.43 -6.51 13.00
CA ALA A 148 -3.05 -7.79 12.70
C ALA A 148 -4.57 -7.67 12.55
N VAL A 149 -5.25 -7.05 13.52
CA VAL A 149 -6.71 -6.90 13.53
C VAL A 149 -7.21 -6.08 12.33
N PHE A 150 -6.68 -4.88 12.13
CA PHE A 150 -7.20 -4.00 11.08
C PHE A 150 -6.80 -4.42 9.67
N ARG A 151 -5.69 -5.13 9.51
CA ARG A 151 -5.30 -5.66 8.20
C ARG A 151 -5.99 -6.98 7.86
N ALA A 152 -6.51 -7.73 8.84
CA ALA A 152 -7.49 -8.79 8.60
C ALA A 152 -8.81 -8.19 8.06
N GLY A 153 -9.27 -7.08 8.65
CA GLY A 153 -10.40 -6.31 8.11
C GLY A 153 -10.14 -5.79 6.69
N LEU A 154 -8.91 -5.33 6.42
CA LEU A 154 -8.51 -4.89 5.09
C LEU A 154 -8.53 -6.04 4.06
N ALA A 155 -8.19 -7.27 4.44
CA ALA A 155 -8.32 -8.43 3.58
C ALA A 155 -9.77 -8.66 3.14
N SER A 156 -10.73 -8.56 4.07
CA SER A 156 -12.16 -8.62 3.77
C SER A 156 -12.62 -7.45 2.90
N PHE A 157 -12.20 -6.22 3.20
CA PHE A 157 -12.52 -5.04 2.39
C PHE A 157 -12.02 -5.17 0.95
N THR A 158 -10.82 -5.70 0.75
CA THR A 158 -10.24 -5.94 -0.58
C THR A 158 -11.10 -6.89 -1.41
N LYS A 159 -11.62 -7.96 -0.80
CA LYS A 159 -12.52 -8.90 -1.50
C LYS A 159 -13.86 -8.24 -1.82
N LEU A 160 -14.47 -7.53 -0.88
CA LEU A 160 -15.73 -6.81 -1.11
C LEU A 160 -15.59 -5.76 -2.21
N PHE A 161 -14.49 -5.02 -2.23
CA PHE A 161 -14.21 -4.06 -3.29
C PHE A 161 -14.07 -4.73 -4.65
N ALA A 162 -13.29 -5.82 -4.73
CA ALA A 162 -13.09 -6.56 -5.97
C ALA A 162 -14.44 -7.05 -6.53
N ASP A 163 -15.32 -7.61 -5.70
CA ASP A 163 -16.64 -8.10 -6.14
C ASP A 163 -17.52 -6.99 -6.71
N GLN A 164 -17.45 -5.78 -6.14
CA GLN A 164 -18.31 -4.67 -6.57
C GLN A 164 -17.76 -3.93 -7.79
N TYR A 165 -16.44 -3.81 -7.91
CA TYR A 165 -15.80 -2.91 -8.88
C TYR A 165 -15.08 -3.62 -10.04
N ALA A 166 -14.93 -4.95 -10.03
CA ALA A 166 -14.36 -5.71 -11.14
C ALA A 166 -15.09 -5.49 -12.47
N LYS A 167 -16.40 -5.26 -12.44
CA LYS A 167 -17.21 -4.93 -13.63
C LYS A 167 -16.78 -3.64 -14.35
N TYR A 168 -16.02 -2.76 -13.67
CA TYR A 168 -15.41 -1.57 -14.25
C TYR A 168 -13.94 -1.79 -14.63
N ASN A 169 -13.47 -3.05 -14.63
CA ASN A 169 -12.07 -3.39 -14.85
C ASN A 169 -11.15 -2.73 -13.81
N ILE A 170 -11.59 -2.65 -12.55
CA ILE A 170 -10.80 -2.14 -11.43
C ILE A 170 -10.44 -3.33 -10.54
N ARG A 171 -9.15 -3.54 -10.31
CA ARG A 171 -8.62 -4.62 -9.48
C ARG A 171 -8.10 -4.09 -8.14
N MET A 172 -8.27 -4.86 -7.08
CA MET A 172 -7.67 -4.56 -5.78
C MET A 172 -7.04 -5.83 -5.21
N ASN A 173 -5.78 -5.73 -4.77
CA ASN A 173 -5.07 -6.82 -4.13
C ASN A 173 -4.23 -6.31 -2.95
N ASN A 174 -3.98 -7.19 -1.99
CA ASN A 174 -3.05 -6.95 -0.90
C ASN A 174 -1.75 -7.71 -1.13
N ILE A 175 -0.63 -7.07 -0.86
CA ILE A 175 0.67 -7.73 -0.66
C ILE A 175 0.85 -7.92 0.84
N LEU A 176 1.26 -9.11 1.26
CA LEU A 176 1.50 -9.46 2.66
C LEU A 176 3.00 -9.68 2.88
N PRO A 177 3.79 -8.62 3.13
CA PRO A 177 5.19 -8.76 3.43
C PRO A 177 5.43 -9.51 4.75
N GLY A 178 6.52 -10.28 4.81
CA GLY A 178 7.15 -10.71 6.04
C GLY A 178 7.97 -9.59 6.69
N PHE A 179 9.09 -9.96 7.31
CA PHE A 179 10.08 -8.99 7.80
C PHE A 179 10.93 -8.47 6.64
N ILE A 180 10.98 -7.15 6.49
CA ILE A 180 11.63 -6.44 5.38
C ILE A 180 12.73 -5.50 5.93
N ASP A 181 13.83 -5.35 5.20
CA ASP A 181 15.01 -4.55 5.53
C ASP A 181 14.78 -3.03 5.61
N SER A 182 13.54 -2.58 5.46
CA SER A 182 13.15 -1.20 5.77
C SER A 182 13.24 -0.85 7.25
N LEU A 183 13.44 -1.85 8.12
CA LEU A 183 13.69 -1.74 9.55
C LEU A 183 14.96 -2.51 9.91
N PRO A 184 15.64 -2.16 11.03
CA PRO A 184 16.78 -2.91 11.51
C PRO A 184 16.47 -4.40 11.69
N GLU A 185 17.36 -5.25 11.20
CA GLU A 185 17.23 -6.70 11.36
C GLU A 185 17.41 -7.11 12.81
N LYS A 186 16.69 -8.15 13.22
CA LYS A 186 16.81 -8.83 14.50
C LYS A 186 16.94 -10.32 14.27
N ASP A 187 17.91 -10.96 14.89
CA ASP A 187 18.15 -12.39 14.72
C ASP A 187 16.93 -13.23 15.13
N GLU A 188 16.26 -12.86 16.23
CA GLU A 188 15.03 -13.52 16.70
C GLU A 188 13.90 -13.60 15.66
N PHE A 189 13.80 -12.61 14.76
CA PHE A 189 12.83 -12.62 13.67
C PHE A 189 13.36 -13.35 12.44
N LYS A 190 14.67 -13.25 12.18
CA LYS A 190 15.33 -13.92 11.06
C LYS A 190 15.24 -15.45 11.17
N GLU A 191 15.43 -15.98 12.37
CA GLU A 191 15.31 -17.43 12.67
C GLU A 191 13.90 -18.00 12.39
N ARG A 192 12.87 -17.13 12.40
CA ARG A 192 11.49 -17.53 12.10
C ARG A 192 11.22 -17.65 10.60
N ILE A 193 12.11 -17.13 9.74
CA ILE A 193 11.92 -17.05 8.29
C ILE A 193 12.60 -18.26 7.63
N PRO A 194 11.87 -19.15 6.90
CA PRO A 194 12.48 -20.28 6.20
C PRO A 194 13.61 -19.91 5.24
N LEU A 195 13.53 -18.77 4.54
CA LEU A 195 14.63 -18.25 3.72
C LEU A 195 15.81 -17.70 4.53
N ASN A 196 15.74 -17.71 5.87
CA ASN A 196 16.78 -17.29 6.81
C ASN A 196 17.37 -15.90 6.52
N ARG A 197 16.56 -14.98 6.01
CA ARG A 197 16.90 -13.58 5.79
C ARG A 197 15.66 -12.70 5.77
N TYR A 198 15.83 -11.43 6.04
CA TYR A 198 14.79 -10.44 5.72
C TYR A 198 14.62 -10.33 4.21
N GLY A 199 13.38 -10.03 3.77
CA GLY A 199 13.11 -9.59 2.43
C GLY A 199 13.66 -8.17 2.20
N LYS A 200 13.93 -7.83 0.95
CA LYS A 200 14.36 -6.48 0.58
C LYS A 200 13.17 -5.66 0.11
N THR A 201 13.22 -4.34 0.32
CA THR A 201 12.17 -3.43 -0.17
C THR A 201 11.94 -3.54 -1.68
N ASN A 202 13.01 -3.82 -2.45
CA ASN A 202 12.89 -4.02 -3.88
C ASN A 202 12.14 -5.31 -4.25
N GLU A 203 12.18 -6.37 -3.44
CA GLU A 203 11.41 -7.60 -3.68
C GLU A 203 9.91 -7.34 -3.57
N ILE A 204 9.50 -6.42 -2.69
CA ILE A 204 8.10 -5.96 -2.61
C ILE A 204 7.74 -5.09 -3.82
N SER A 205 8.62 -4.18 -4.24
CA SER A 205 8.35 -3.29 -5.38
C SER A 205 8.25 -4.04 -6.71
N GLU A 206 8.93 -5.18 -6.87
CA GLU A 206 8.74 -6.06 -8.03
C GLU A 206 7.31 -6.63 -8.09
N VAL A 207 6.78 -7.07 -6.95
CA VAL A 207 5.39 -7.57 -6.87
C VAL A 207 4.39 -6.44 -7.11
N VAL A 208 4.63 -5.23 -6.58
CA VAL A 208 3.83 -4.04 -6.90
C VAL A 208 3.81 -3.79 -8.41
N SER A 209 4.97 -3.81 -9.05
CA SER A 209 5.11 -3.60 -10.50
C SER A 209 4.40 -4.68 -11.31
N PHE A 210 4.50 -5.95 -10.90
CA PHE A 210 3.77 -7.06 -11.52
C PHE A 210 2.25 -6.88 -11.40
N LEU A 211 1.74 -6.59 -10.20
CA LEU A 211 0.31 -6.38 -9.97
C LEU A 211 -0.24 -5.16 -10.73
N ALA A 212 0.58 -4.14 -10.97
CA ALA A 212 0.24 -2.97 -11.77
C ALA A 212 0.24 -3.23 -13.28
N SER A 213 0.78 -4.36 -13.72
CA SER A 213 0.91 -4.73 -15.14
C SER A 213 -0.28 -5.52 -15.66
N ASP A 214 -0.33 -5.68 -16.99
CA ASP A 214 -1.31 -6.50 -17.67
C ASP A 214 -1.09 -8.01 -17.41
N GLY A 215 0.13 -8.41 -17.00
CA GLY A 215 0.43 -9.78 -16.57
C GLY A 215 -0.41 -10.24 -15.35
N ALA A 216 -0.94 -9.29 -14.57
CA ALA A 216 -1.81 -9.56 -13.43
C ALA A 216 -3.30 -9.28 -13.73
N ALA A 217 -3.71 -9.18 -15.00
CA ALA A 217 -5.06 -8.76 -15.39
C ALA A 217 -6.18 -9.64 -14.80
N TYR A 218 -5.91 -10.91 -14.49
CA TYR A 218 -6.88 -11.84 -13.91
C TYR A 218 -6.71 -12.05 -12.40
N ILE A 219 -5.90 -11.19 -11.73
CA ILE A 219 -5.65 -11.26 -10.28
C ILE A 219 -6.39 -10.10 -9.61
N THR A 220 -7.42 -10.39 -8.82
CA THR A 220 -8.16 -9.41 -8.02
C THR A 220 -8.73 -10.06 -6.76
N GLY A 221 -8.91 -9.28 -5.69
CA GLY A 221 -9.43 -9.75 -4.41
C GLY A 221 -8.47 -10.64 -3.62
N GLN A 222 -7.16 -10.66 -3.98
CA GLN A 222 -6.18 -11.59 -3.43
C GLN A 222 -5.33 -10.97 -2.32
N ASN A 223 -4.82 -11.86 -1.47
CA ASN A 223 -3.87 -11.58 -0.40
C ASN A 223 -2.58 -12.37 -0.71
N ILE A 224 -1.60 -11.68 -1.29
CA ILE A 224 -0.40 -12.32 -1.87
C ILE A 224 0.73 -12.23 -0.84
N ARG A 225 1.18 -13.38 -0.35
CA ARG A 225 2.29 -13.49 0.61
C ARG A 225 3.62 -13.26 -0.09
N VAL A 226 4.45 -12.38 0.49
CA VAL A 226 5.83 -12.10 0.07
C VAL A 226 6.66 -12.04 1.36
N ASP A 227 6.86 -13.19 1.98
CA ASP A 227 7.20 -13.29 3.39
C ASP A 227 8.33 -14.28 3.70
N GLY A 228 9.03 -14.79 2.68
CA GLY A 228 10.12 -15.74 2.86
C GLY A 228 9.69 -17.10 3.45
N GLY A 229 8.38 -17.39 3.44
CA GLY A 229 7.80 -18.62 3.96
C GLY A 229 7.49 -18.57 5.47
N ILE A 230 7.48 -17.40 6.11
CA ILE A 230 7.21 -17.29 7.56
C ILE A 230 5.77 -17.73 7.92
N THR A 231 4.81 -17.47 7.03
CA THR A 231 3.42 -17.92 7.20
C THR A 231 3.30 -19.43 7.06
N LYS A 232 2.70 -20.09 8.05
CA LYS A 232 2.58 -21.55 8.12
C LYS A 232 1.29 -22.08 7.53
N SER A 233 0.23 -21.28 7.49
CA SER A 233 -1.06 -21.66 6.90
C SER A 233 -0.97 -21.76 5.38
N VAL A 234 -1.65 -22.72 4.78
CA VAL A 234 -1.79 -22.94 3.34
C VAL A 234 -3.03 -22.28 2.79
#